data_77110acb573111a446b471991b39b0ab
#
_entry.id   77110acb573111a446b471991b39b0ab
#
_cell.length_a   1.000
_cell.length_b   1.000
_cell.length_c   1.000
_cell.angle_alpha   90.00
_cell.angle_beta   90.00
_cell.angle_gamma   90.00
#
_symmetry.space_group_name_H-M   'P 1'
#
loop_
_entity.id
_entity.type
_entity.pdbx_description
1 polymer ?
#
loop_
_entity_poly.entity_id
_entity_poly.type
_entity_poly.pdbx_seq_one_letter_code
_entity_poly.pdbx_strand_id
1 'polypeptide(L)' 'GTGNFGLGNTGSTNTGWFNTGDVNTGGFNPGSYNTGNFNTGNYNTGSFNAGNYNTGYFNTGDYNTGVANTGNVNTGA' A
#
# COMPACT_ATOMS: atom_id res chain seq x y z
N GLY A 1 8.49 -14.80 -7.57
CA GLY A 1 8.08 -14.97 -6.20
C GLY A 1 7.28 -16.21 -5.95
N THR A 2 6.91 -16.39 -4.72
CA THR A 2 6.19 -17.56 -4.28
C THR A 2 4.89 -17.18 -3.57
N GLY A 3 3.91 -18.05 -3.68
CA GLY A 3 2.64 -17.86 -2.99
C GLY A 3 1.79 -16.73 -3.51
N ASN A 4 2.04 -16.27 -4.73
CA ASN A 4 1.30 -15.18 -5.31
C ASN A 4 0.01 -15.69 -5.95
N PHE A 5 -1.03 -14.88 -5.89
CA PHE A 5 -2.28 -15.16 -6.56
C PHE A 5 -2.65 -13.98 -7.44
N GLY A 6 -2.84 -14.24 -8.71
CA GLY A 6 -3.17 -13.22 -9.68
C GLY A 6 -2.11 -13.11 -10.75
N LEU A 7 -1.94 -11.92 -11.29
CA LEU A 7 -1.14 -11.72 -12.49
C LEU A 7 0.02 -10.77 -12.24
N GLY A 8 1.20 -11.18 -12.66
CA GLY A 8 2.35 -10.28 -12.69
C GLY A 8 2.92 -9.89 -11.34
N ASN A 9 2.57 -10.58 -10.28
CA ASN A 9 3.12 -10.29 -8.97
C ASN A 9 4.57 -10.78 -8.87
N THR A 10 5.44 -9.92 -8.34
CA THR A 10 6.81 -10.30 -8.03
C THR A 10 7.01 -10.24 -6.52
N GLY A 11 7.76 -10.74 -5.85
CA GLY A 11 7.77 -10.83 -4.40
C GLY A 11 7.01 -12.07 -3.97
N SER A 12 6.47 -12.04 -2.79
CA SER A 12 5.86 -13.22 -2.21
C SER A 12 4.50 -12.92 -1.59
N THR A 13 3.61 -13.89 -1.70
CA THR A 13 2.32 -13.87 -1.00
C THR A 13 1.48 -12.64 -1.34
N ASN A 14 1.53 -12.22 -2.59
CA ASN A 14 0.72 -11.11 -3.08
C ASN A 14 -0.57 -11.62 -3.69
N THR A 15 -1.64 -10.85 -3.57
CA THR A 15 -2.91 -11.16 -4.21
C THR A 15 -3.32 -9.96 -5.05
N GLY A 16 -3.55 -10.19 -6.33
CA GLY A 16 -3.95 -9.13 -7.24
C GLY A 16 -3.03 -9.02 -8.43
N TRP A 17 -2.68 -7.79 -8.83
CA TRP A 17 -1.94 -7.56 -10.06
C TRP A 17 -0.72 -6.70 -9.84
N PHE A 18 0.40 -7.15 -10.36
CA PHE A 18 1.61 -6.33 -10.45
C PHE A 18 2.07 -5.76 -9.11
N ASN A 19 1.90 -6.51 -8.04
CA ASN A 19 2.46 -6.15 -6.74
C ASN A 19 3.91 -6.60 -6.71
N THR A 20 4.81 -5.74 -6.29
CA THR A 20 6.24 -6.07 -6.34
C THR A 20 6.89 -6.31 -4.98
N GLY A 21 6.28 -5.90 -3.90
CA GLY A 21 6.79 -6.24 -2.58
C GLY A 21 6.21 -7.55 -2.09
N ASP A 22 6.00 -7.66 -0.80
CA ASP A 22 5.50 -8.88 -0.18
C ASP A 22 4.18 -8.64 0.52
N VAL A 23 3.32 -9.62 0.47
CA VAL A 23 2.06 -9.65 1.23
C VAL A 23 1.18 -8.45 0.91
N ASN A 24 1.07 -8.12 -0.35
CA ASN A 24 0.19 -7.04 -0.80
C ASN A 24 -1.12 -7.60 -1.33
N THR A 25 -2.18 -6.83 -1.21
CA THR A 25 -3.47 -7.17 -1.78
C THR A 25 -3.95 -5.98 -2.60
N GLY A 26 -4.29 -6.22 -3.84
CA GLY A 26 -4.71 -5.19 -4.76
C GLY A 26 -3.80 -5.09 -5.96
N GLY A 27 -3.49 -3.88 -6.42
CA GLY A 27 -2.68 -3.73 -7.61
C GLY A 27 -1.59 -2.69 -7.48
N PHE A 28 -0.47 -2.98 -8.11
CA PHE A 28 0.63 -2.02 -8.20
C PHE A 28 1.11 -1.50 -6.85
N ASN A 29 1.25 -2.39 -5.87
CA ASN A 29 1.79 -2.02 -4.57
C ASN A 29 3.26 -2.41 -4.52
N PRO A 30 4.19 -1.46 -4.61
CA PRO A 30 5.60 -1.81 -4.59
C PRO A 30 6.20 -2.02 -3.20
N GLY A 31 5.54 -1.56 -2.16
CA GLY A 31 6.00 -1.84 -0.80
C GLY A 31 5.48 -3.18 -0.31
N SER A 32 5.29 -3.30 0.99
CA SER A 32 4.87 -4.56 1.61
C SER A 32 3.71 -4.36 2.55
N TYR A 33 2.89 -5.38 2.66
CA TYR A 33 1.73 -5.37 3.55
C TYR A 33 0.74 -4.26 3.21
N ASN A 34 0.62 -3.93 1.95
CA ASN A 34 -0.32 -2.91 1.49
C ASN A 34 -1.61 -3.56 1.02
N THR A 35 -2.71 -2.85 1.23
CA THR A 35 -4.01 -3.27 0.73
C THR A 35 -4.60 -2.10 -0.06
N GLY A 36 -4.93 -2.35 -1.30
CA GLY A 36 -5.44 -1.32 -2.20
C GLY A 36 -4.57 -1.18 -3.41
N ASN A 37 -4.43 0.04 -3.94
CA ASN A 37 -3.71 0.25 -5.19
C ASN A 37 -2.67 1.35 -5.07
N PHE A 38 -1.53 1.10 -5.68
CA PHE A 38 -0.49 2.13 -5.79
C PHE A 38 0.02 2.65 -4.45
N ASN A 39 0.11 1.76 -3.46
CA ASN A 39 0.69 2.14 -2.18
C ASN A 39 2.19 1.86 -2.21
N THR A 40 3.01 2.85 -1.94
CA THR A 40 4.45 2.73 -2.15
C THR A 40 5.26 2.48 -0.89
N GLY A 41 4.73 2.72 0.27
CA GLY A 41 5.41 2.36 1.51
C GLY A 41 4.94 1.01 2.01
N ASN A 42 4.83 0.88 3.33
CA ASN A 42 4.46 -0.38 3.95
C ASN A 42 3.25 -0.21 4.87
N TYR A 43 2.47 -1.25 4.96
CA TYR A 43 1.31 -1.29 5.86
C TYR A 43 0.29 -0.20 5.55
N ASN A 44 0.12 0.11 4.28
CA ASN A 44 -0.88 1.10 3.87
C ASN A 44 -2.17 0.41 3.46
N THR A 45 -3.29 1.07 3.71
CA THR A 45 -4.60 0.61 3.29
C THR A 45 -5.30 1.73 2.55
N GLY A 46 -5.75 1.45 1.36
CA GLY A 46 -6.37 2.44 0.50
C GLY A 46 -5.59 2.60 -0.79
N SER A 47 -5.48 3.83 -1.29
CA SER A 47 -4.84 4.04 -2.57
C SER A 47 -3.91 5.24 -2.55
N PHE A 48 -2.80 5.09 -3.26
CA PHE A 48 -1.85 6.18 -3.45
C PHE A 48 -1.26 6.70 -2.15
N ASN A 49 -1.11 5.82 -1.17
CA ASN A 49 -0.46 6.21 0.07
C ASN A 49 1.04 5.99 -0.05
N ALA A 50 1.81 6.99 0.31
CA ALA A 50 3.27 6.90 0.34
C ALA A 50 3.71 7.03 1.79
N GLY A 51 4.71 6.35 2.19
CA GLY A 51 5.08 6.29 3.60
C GLY A 51 4.50 5.02 4.21
N ASN A 52 4.31 5.01 5.51
CA ASN A 52 3.96 3.78 6.22
C ASN A 52 2.76 3.93 7.12
N TYR A 53 2.00 2.87 7.26
CA TYR A 53 0.86 2.81 8.17
C TYR A 53 -0.21 3.86 7.87
N ASN A 54 -0.41 4.17 6.60
CA ASN A 54 -1.43 5.12 6.21
C ASN A 54 -2.73 4.39 5.85
N THR A 55 -3.85 5.03 6.13
CA THR A 55 -5.16 4.51 5.76
C THR A 55 -5.94 5.62 5.07
N GLY A 56 -6.40 5.34 3.87
CA GLY A 56 -7.14 6.31 3.08
C GLY A 56 -6.48 6.55 1.74
N TYR A 57 -6.49 7.80 1.28
CA TYR A 57 -6.04 8.12 -0.06
C TYR A 57 -5.03 9.27 -0.04
N PHE A 58 -3.97 9.11 -0.81
CA PHE A 58 -3.00 10.19 -1.03
C PHE A 58 -2.35 10.69 0.25
N ASN A 59 -2.16 9.82 1.23
CA ASN A 59 -1.46 10.21 2.44
C ASN A 59 0.03 10.03 2.24
N THR A 60 0.82 11.02 2.64
CA THR A 60 2.27 10.95 2.62
C THR A 60 2.80 11.14 4.03
N GLY A 61 3.87 10.49 4.35
CA GLY A 61 4.34 10.43 5.73
C GLY A 61 3.84 9.18 6.40
N ASP A 62 3.73 9.17 7.70
CA ASP A 62 3.42 7.96 8.45
C ASP A 62 2.22 8.10 9.36
N TYR A 63 1.49 7.02 9.53
CA TYR A 63 0.38 6.95 10.48
C TYR A 63 -0.74 7.95 10.20
N ASN A 64 -1.01 8.20 8.94
CA ASN A 64 -2.07 9.12 8.57
C ASN A 64 -3.37 8.36 8.28
N THR A 65 -4.50 8.97 8.61
CA THR A 65 -5.80 8.41 8.31
C THR A 65 -6.66 9.51 7.68
N GLY A 66 -7.17 9.23 6.50
CA GLY A 66 -8.02 10.19 5.79
C GLY A 66 -7.53 10.44 4.39
N VAL A 67 -7.66 11.67 3.92
CA VAL A 67 -7.36 12.01 2.54
C VAL A 67 -6.35 13.14 2.47
N ALA A 68 -5.30 12.92 1.68
CA ALA A 68 -4.31 13.95 1.35
C ALA A 68 -3.61 14.55 2.56
N ASN A 69 -3.38 13.74 3.58
CA ASN A 69 -2.61 14.19 4.74
C ASN A 69 -1.12 14.12 4.44
N THR A 70 -0.39 15.14 4.84
CA THR A 70 1.07 15.15 4.74
C THR A 70 1.65 15.29 6.15
N GLY A 71 2.81 14.76 6.35
CA GLY A 71 3.40 14.70 7.69
C GLY A 71 2.99 13.41 8.39
N ASN A 72 2.99 13.42 9.71
CA ASN A 72 2.80 12.20 10.48
C ASN A 72 1.65 12.29 11.45
N VAL A 73 0.98 11.19 11.66
CA VAL A 73 -0.06 11.02 12.67
C VAL A 73 -1.22 12.01 12.48
N ASN A 74 -1.62 12.22 11.24
CA ASN A 74 -2.75 13.09 10.94
C ASN A 74 -4.02 12.27 10.76
N THR A 75 -5.15 12.84 11.14
CA THR A 75 -6.45 12.25 10.93
C THR A 75 -7.35 13.30 10.32
N GLY A 76 -7.99 12.95 9.23
CA GLY A 76 -8.86 13.87 8.52
C GLY A 76 -8.33 14.16 7.13
N ALA A 77 -8.44 15.40 6.71
CA ALA A 77 -8.02 15.78 5.38
C ALA A 77 -7.10 16.99 5.40
#